data_054495efaf8a258e478285d58dfce0a7
#
_entry.id   054495efaf8a258e478285d58dfce0a7
#
_cell.length_a   1.000
_cell.length_b   1.000
_cell.length_c   1.000
_cell.angle_alpha   90.00
_cell.angle_beta   90.00
_cell.angle_gamma   90.00
#
_symmetry.space_group_name_H-M   'P 1'
#
loop_
_entity.id
_entity.type
_entity.pdbx_description
1 polymer ?
#
loop_
_entity_poly.entity_id
_entity_poly.type
_entity_poly.pdbx_seq_one_letter_code
_entity_poly.pdbx_strand_id
1 'polypeptide(L)'
;MKQTLQLIKYLFPFIILAAFFCLYKKEYSFMKRFCWRMTMTFSARKLFIIVVLSSLIFMNWCCYMTDPNWAVAFAAFMTCCLLFNRVADHVLHRLHERKRFWALTLMLALVCYSIPYMNSIFHVLYMLGVASVFYPSEKVLRMKDDTDSIDNPLGLLQKILKNYF
;
A
#
# COMPACT_ATOMS: atom_id res chain seq x y z
N MET A 1 -10.09 8.31 -26.27
CA MET A 1 -10.01 8.56 -24.82
C MET A 1 -10.51 7.39 -23.97
N LYS A 2 -11.73 6.84 -24.18
CA LYS A 2 -12.22 5.67 -23.40
C LYS A 2 -11.30 4.43 -23.51
N GLN A 3 -10.82 4.10 -24.72
CA GLN A 3 -9.91 2.96 -24.93
C GLN A 3 -8.59 3.11 -24.17
N THR A 4 -8.02 4.31 -24.14
CA THR A 4 -6.78 4.59 -23.39
C THR A 4 -6.98 4.41 -21.88
N LEU A 5 -8.12 4.88 -21.34
CA LEU A 5 -8.47 4.70 -19.93
C LEU A 5 -8.73 3.22 -19.57
N GLN A 6 -9.35 2.46 -20.46
CA GLN A 6 -9.50 1.01 -20.28
C GLN A 6 -8.15 0.30 -20.25
N LEU A 7 -7.24 0.65 -21.15
CA LEU A 7 -5.89 0.09 -21.16
C LEU A 7 -5.15 0.37 -19.86
N ILE A 8 -5.20 1.62 -19.35
CA ILE A 8 -4.62 2.00 -18.06
C ILE A 8 -5.22 1.16 -16.93
N LYS A 9 -6.55 1.02 -16.88
CA LYS A 9 -7.26 0.23 -15.87
C LYS A 9 -6.76 -1.22 -15.81
N TYR A 10 -6.54 -1.87 -16.95
CA TYR A 10 -6.06 -3.26 -16.97
C TYR A 10 -4.55 -3.39 -16.75
N LEU A 11 -3.74 -2.42 -17.20
CA LEU A 11 -2.29 -2.45 -17.01
C LEU A 11 -1.85 -2.05 -15.59
N PHE A 12 -2.64 -1.25 -14.89
CA PHE A 12 -2.29 -0.72 -13.58
C PHE A 12 -1.86 -1.80 -12.56
N PRO A 13 -2.60 -2.90 -12.34
CA PRO A 13 -2.17 -3.94 -11.40
C PRO A 13 -0.84 -4.58 -11.80
N PHE A 14 -0.56 -4.73 -13.09
CA PHE A 14 0.72 -5.28 -13.57
C PHE A 14 1.87 -4.29 -13.36
N ILE A 15 1.63 -3.00 -13.57
CA ILE A 15 2.64 -1.95 -13.30
C ILE A 15 2.98 -1.93 -11.82
N ILE A 16 1.99 -1.99 -10.94
CA ILE A 16 2.20 -2.04 -9.49
C ILE A 16 2.93 -3.31 -9.08
N LEU A 17 2.57 -4.46 -9.67
CA LEU A 17 3.25 -5.73 -9.41
C LEU A 17 4.72 -5.68 -9.84
N ALA A 18 5.00 -5.15 -11.03
CA ALA A 18 6.37 -4.97 -11.52
C ALA A 18 7.18 -4.03 -10.61
N ALA A 19 6.59 -2.90 -10.22
CA ALA A 19 7.19 -1.96 -9.27
C ALA A 19 7.46 -2.64 -7.91
N PHE A 20 6.51 -3.46 -7.43
CA PHE A 20 6.67 -4.25 -6.22
C PHE A 20 7.90 -5.17 -6.30
N PHE A 21 8.03 -5.97 -7.35
CA PHE A 21 9.17 -6.87 -7.51
C PHE A 21 10.50 -6.11 -7.66
N CYS A 22 10.51 -4.98 -8.36
CA CYS A 22 11.70 -4.15 -8.50
C CYS A 22 12.12 -3.53 -7.16
N LEU A 23 11.18 -3.09 -6.34
CA LEU A 23 11.45 -2.41 -5.07
C LEU A 23 11.68 -3.38 -3.90
N TYR A 24 11.18 -4.61 -3.98
CA TYR A 24 11.25 -5.58 -2.87
C TYR A 24 12.67 -6.06 -2.53
N LYS A 25 13.67 -5.84 -3.42
CA LYS A 25 15.06 -6.22 -3.17
C LYS A 25 15.68 -5.36 -2.07
N LYS A 26 15.92 -5.95 -0.90
CA LYS A 26 16.53 -5.31 0.29
C LYS A 26 17.94 -4.74 0.06
N GLU A 27 18.64 -5.23 -0.95
CA GLU A 27 20.02 -4.86 -1.25
C GLU A 27 20.17 -3.44 -1.84
N TYR A 28 19.11 -2.93 -2.49
CA TYR A 28 19.14 -1.61 -3.08
C TYR A 28 19.28 -0.51 -2.03
N SER A 29 20.22 0.40 -2.24
CA SER A 29 20.43 1.56 -1.37
C SER A 29 19.19 2.44 -1.24
N PHE A 30 18.37 2.50 -2.29
CA PHE A 30 17.07 3.17 -2.27
C PHE A 30 16.13 2.54 -1.26
N MET A 31 15.98 1.20 -1.26
CA MET A 31 15.09 0.49 -0.35
C MET A 31 15.54 0.62 1.11
N LYS A 32 16.84 0.58 1.37
CA LYS A 32 17.41 0.83 2.71
C LYS A 32 17.04 2.23 3.22
N ARG A 33 17.18 3.26 2.37
CA ARG A 33 16.77 4.64 2.72
C ARG A 33 15.27 4.78 2.90
N PHE A 34 14.48 4.11 2.08
CA PHE A 34 13.02 4.11 2.20
C PHE A 34 12.57 3.50 3.53
N CYS A 35 13.00 2.27 3.86
CA CYS A 35 12.69 1.61 5.12
C CYS A 35 13.13 2.45 6.33
N TRP A 36 14.32 3.03 6.27
CA TRP A 36 14.82 3.94 7.31
C TRP A 36 13.90 5.15 7.50
N ARG A 37 13.56 5.85 6.41
CA ARG A 37 12.67 7.02 6.48
C ARG A 37 11.27 6.66 6.97
N MET A 38 10.70 5.56 6.50
CA MET A 38 9.38 5.08 6.92
C MET A 38 9.36 4.74 8.43
N THR A 39 10.44 4.23 8.99
CA THR A 39 10.54 3.94 10.42
C THR A 39 10.78 5.21 11.24
N MET A 40 11.72 6.06 10.82
CA MET A 40 12.18 7.20 11.62
C MET A 40 11.25 8.40 11.54
N THR A 41 10.63 8.68 10.38
CA THR A 41 9.88 9.92 10.17
C THR A 41 8.39 9.68 9.95
N PHE A 42 7.56 10.29 10.79
CA PHE A 42 6.11 10.27 10.63
C PHE A 42 5.65 10.92 9.30
N SER A 43 6.37 11.97 8.86
CA SER A 43 6.09 12.65 7.60
C SER A 43 6.26 11.74 6.38
N ALA A 44 7.24 10.81 6.39
CA ALA A 44 7.40 9.85 5.30
C ALA A 44 6.23 8.87 5.20
N ARG A 45 5.69 8.42 6.34
CA ARG A 45 4.49 7.56 6.38
C ARG A 45 3.26 8.30 5.84
N LYS A 46 3.06 9.57 6.25
CA LYS A 46 1.98 10.41 5.70
C LYS A 46 2.12 10.57 4.19
N LEU A 47 3.32 10.87 3.70
CA LEU A 47 3.58 11.02 2.27
C LEU A 47 3.28 9.72 1.52
N PHE A 48 3.69 8.58 2.05
CA PHE A 48 3.38 7.27 1.47
C PHE A 48 1.86 7.03 1.38
N ILE A 49 1.12 7.31 2.44
CA ILE A 49 -0.35 7.21 2.46
C ILE A 49 -0.96 8.15 1.40
N ILE A 50 -0.48 9.38 1.28
CA ILE A 50 -0.95 10.35 0.27
C ILE A 50 -0.72 9.81 -1.14
N VAL A 51 0.44 9.22 -1.43
CA VAL A 51 0.74 8.64 -2.75
C VAL A 51 -0.20 7.47 -3.05
N VAL A 52 -0.44 6.58 -2.08
CA VAL A 52 -1.39 5.46 -2.22
C VAL A 52 -2.80 5.99 -2.48
N LEU A 53 -3.27 6.96 -1.70
CA LEU A 53 -4.60 7.56 -1.86
C LEU A 53 -4.75 8.28 -3.21
N SER A 54 -3.75 9.05 -3.64
CA SER A 54 -3.76 9.70 -4.95
C SER A 54 -3.89 8.69 -6.09
N SER A 55 -3.18 7.58 -6.00
CA SER A 55 -3.28 6.48 -6.96
C SER A 55 -4.68 5.85 -6.96
N LEU A 56 -5.29 5.65 -5.78
CA LEU A 56 -6.65 5.11 -5.65
C LEU A 56 -7.71 6.07 -6.20
N ILE A 57 -7.60 7.37 -5.91
CA ILE A 57 -8.51 8.40 -6.44
C ILE A 57 -8.41 8.42 -7.97
N PHE A 58 -7.19 8.41 -8.52
CA PHE A 58 -6.98 8.37 -9.96
C PHE A 58 -7.60 7.12 -10.59
N MET A 59 -7.43 5.93 -9.99
CA MET A 59 -8.02 4.70 -10.50
C MET A 59 -9.54 4.67 -10.40
N ASN A 60 -10.12 5.17 -9.30
CA ASN A 60 -11.56 5.33 -9.18
C ASN A 60 -12.11 6.27 -10.26
N TRP A 61 -11.42 7.37 -10.55
CA TRP A 61 -11.78 8.27 -11.64
C TRP A 61 -11.73 7.58 -13.00
N CYS A 62 -10.68 6.79 -13.29
CA CYS A 62 -10.57 6.00 -14.52
C CYS A 62 -11.73 4.99 -14.64
N CYS A 63 -12.07 4.30 -13.55
CA CYS A 63 -13.18 3.37 -13.52
C CYS A 63 -14.52 4.06 -13.74
N TYR A 64 -14.74 5.23 -13.14
CA TYR A 64 -15.95 6.03 -13.33
C TYR A 64 -16.13 6.47 -14.78
N MET A 65 -15.07 6.92 -15.43
CA MET A 65 -15.11 7.36 -16.82
C MET A 65 -15.30 6.24 -17.84
N THR A 66 -14.91 5.01 -17.47
CA THR A 66 -15.07 3.84 -18.35
C THR A 66 -16.40 3.13 -18.16
N ASP A 67 -16.74 2.79 -16.92
CA ASP A 67 -17.89 1.97 -16.55
C ASP A 67 -18.51 2.47 -15.22
N PRO A 68 -19.34 3.53 -15.25
CA PRO A 68 -19.97 4.03 -14.04
C PRO A 68 -20.97 3.00 -13.50
N ASN A 69 -20.69 2.46 -12.32
CA ASN A 69 -21.54 1.49 -11.65
C ASN A 69 -21.48 1.65 -10.12
N TRP A 70 -22.35 0.92 -9.41
CA TRP A 70 -22.41 0.98 -7.95
C TRP A 70 -21.09 0.61 -7.25
N ALA A 71 -20.30 -0.30 -7.83
CA ALA A 71 -19.01 -0.71 -7.25
C ALA A 71 -17.99 0.43 -7.27
N VAL A 72 -18.04 1.34 -8.25
CA VAL A 72 -17.22 2.55 -8.26
C VAL A 72 -17.59 3.48 -7.11
N ALA A 73 -18.89 3.66 -6.84
CA ALA A 73 -19.35 4.47 -5.71
C ALA A 73 -18.89 3.86 -4.38
N PHE A 74 -18.97 2.54 -4.24
CA PHE A 74 -18.50 1.83 -3.06
C PHE A 74 -16.97 1.93 -2.89
N ALA A 75 -16.20 1.76 -3.96
CA ALA A 75 -14.74 1.93 -3.96
C ALA A 75 -14.34 3.37 -3.62
N ALA A 76 -15.08 4.37 -4.12
CA ALA A 76 -14.88 5.77 -3.76
C ALA A 76 -15.15 6.00 -2.28
N PHE A 77 -16.23 5.44 -1.73
CA PHE A 77 -16.52 5.50 -0.30
C PHE A 77 -15.41 4.87 0.55
N MET A 78 -14.94 3.67 0.19
CA MET A 78 -13.79 3.05 0.87
C MET A 78 -12.55 3.96 0.82
N THR A 79 -12.26 4.57 -0.34
CA THR A 79 -11.13 5.48 -0.50
C THR A 79 -11.31 6.75 0.35
N CYS A 80 -12.53 7.28 0.45
CA CYS A 80 -12.84 8.41 1.33
C CYS A 80 -12.62 8.07 2.82
N CYS A 81 -12.98 6.87 3.27
CA CYS A 81 -12.68 6.42 4.63
C CYS A 81 -11.17 6.40 4.90
N LEU A 82 -10.36 6.04 3.90
CA LEU A 82 -8.89 6.02 4.00
C LEU A 82 -8.25 7.44 3.97
N LEU A 83 -8.99 8.50 3.60
CA LEU A 83 -8.49 9.88 3.70
C LEU A 83 -8.20 10.28 5.15
N PHE A 84 -8.87 9.65 6.11
CA PHE A 84 -8.50 9.82 7.52
C PHE A 84 -7.18 9.09 7.79
N ASN A 85 -6.09 9.83 7.92
CA ASN A 85 -4.73 9.29 8.12
C ASN A 85 -4.66 8.23 9.23
N ARG A 86 -5.43 8.37 10.30
CA ARG A 86 -5.50 7.39 11.39
C ARG A 86 -6.07 6.05 10.93
N VAL A 87 -7.10 6.09 10.07
CA VAL A 87 -7.75 4.88 9.53
C VAL A 87 -6.81 4.19 8.56
N ALA A 88 -6.20 4.93 7.64
CA ALA A 88 -5.24 4.38 6.68
C ALA A 88 -4.03 3.76 7.37
N ASP A 89 -3.44 4.47 8.35
CA ASP A 89 -2.33 3.99 9.17
C ASP A 89 -2.70 2.69 9.88
N HIS A 90 -3.85 2.65 10.56
CA HIS A 90 -4.33 1.47 11.26
C HIS A 90 -4.59 0.27 10.33
N VAL A 91 -5.22 0.50 9.17
CA VAL A 91 -5.53 -0.54 8.19
C VAL A 91 -4.25 -1.14 7.61
N LEU A 92 -3.32 -0.29 7.14
CA LEU A 92 -2.05 -0.74 6.55
C LEU A 92 -1.21 -1.52 7.57
N HIS A 93 -1.16 -1.03 8.80
CA HIS A 93 -0.43 -1.65 9.89
C HIS A 93 -1.02 -3.03 10.24
N ARG A 94 -2.34 -3.12 10.40
CA ARG A 94 -3.04 -4.36 10.70
C ARG A 94 -2.91 -5.40 9.58
N LEU A 95 -2.94 -4.96 8.32
CA LEU A 95 -2.71 -5.82 7.17
C LEU A 95 -1.26 -6.35 7.15
N HIS A 96 -0.28 -5.51 7.48
CA HIS A 96 1.12 -5.93 7.55
C HIS A 96 1.36 -6.96 8.65
N GLU A 97 0.84 -6.74 9.85
CA GLU A 97 1.10 -7.62 11.01
C GLU A 97 0.40 -8.97 10.90
N ARG A 98 -0.82 -8.99 10.39
CA ARG A 98 -1.64 -10.19 10.36
C ARG A 98 -1.65 -10.81 8.98
N LYS A 99 -0.72 -11.71 8.69
CA LYS A 99 -0.61 -12.43 7.41
C LYS A 99 -1.94 -13.05 6.94
N ARG A 100 -2.80 -13.49 7.87
CA ARG A 100 -4.14 -14.02 7.55
C ARG A 100 -5.04 -12.94 6.94
N PHE A 101 -5.07 -11.73 7.51
CA PHE A 101 -5.87 -10.63 6.95
C PHE A 101 -5.32 -10.17 5.61
N TRP A 102 -4.01 -10.11 5.45
CA TRP A 102 -3.36 -9.81 4.18
C TRP A 102 -3.76 -10.83 3.10
N ALA A 103 -3.66 -12.13 3.41
CA ALA A 103 -4.06 -13.19 2.50
C ALA A 103 -5.56 -13.12 2.14
N LEU A 104 -6.43 -12.88 3.14
CA LEU A 104 -7.87 -12.70 2.91
C LEU A 104 -8.16 -11.49 2.01
N THR A 105 -7.46 -10.37 2.20
CA THR A 105 -7.62 -9.17 1.37
C THR A 105 -7.24 -9.44 -0.09
N LEU A 106 -6.13 -10.17 -0.33
CA LEU A 106 -5.73 -10.56 -1.68
C LEU A 106 -6.67 -11.59 -2.30
N MET A 107 -7.14 -12.57 -1.53
CA MET A 107 -8.13 -13.53 -2.02
C MET A 107 -9.44 -12.83 -2.39
N LEU A 108 -9.91 -11.90 -1.55
CA LEU A 108 -11.09 -11.10 -1.86
C LEU A 108 -10.88 -10.22 -3.09
N ALA A 109 -9.68 -9.64 -3.26
CA ALA A 109 -9.33 -8.91 -4.47
C ALA A 109 -9.43 -9.79 -5.72
N LEU A 110 -8.90 -11.02 -5.68
CA LEU A 110 -8.98 -11.97 -6.80
C LEU A 110 -10.44 -12.35 -7.12
N VAL A 111 -11.27 -12.55 -6.11
CA VAL A 111 -12.71 -12.80 -6.29
C VAL A 111 -13.37 -11.58 -6.96
N CYS A 112 -13.10 -10.37 -6.49
CA CYS A 112 -13.63 -9.15 -7.10
C CYS A 112 -13.16 -8.96 -8.55
N TYR A 113 -11.93 -9.38 -8.88
CA TYR A 113 -11.42 -9.35 -10.26
C TYR A 113 -12.20 -10.28 -11.19
N SER A 114 -12.64 -11.45 -10.68
CA SER A 114 -13.41 -12.44 -11.45
C SER A 114 -14.87 -12.03 -11.69
N ILE A 115 -15.39 -11.07 -10.93
CA ILE A 115 -16.79 -10.63 -11.05
C ILE A 115 -16.85 -9.39 -11.96
N PRO A 116 -17.66 -9.42 -13.03
CA PRO A 116 -17.87 -8.25 -13.89
C PRO A 116 -18.32 -7.04 -13.05
N TYR A 117 -17.83 -5.85 -13.40
CA TYR A 117 -18.13 -4.55 -12.75
C TYR A 117 -17.51 -4.33 -11.37
N MET A 118 -16.86 -5.32 -10.73
CA MET A 118 -16.19 -5.13 -9.43
C MET A 118 -14.72 -4.70 -9.51
N ASN A 119 -14.22 -4.35 -10.69
CA ASN A 119 -12.83 -3.97 -10.91
C ASN A 119 -12.35 -2.78 -10.04
N SER A 120 -13.23 -1.85 -9.71
CA SER A 120 -12.88 -0.71 -8.84
C SER A 120 -12.59 -1.15 -7.40
N ILE A 121 -13.40 -2.07 -6.87
CA ILE A 121 -13.18 -2.66 -5.53
C ILE A 121 -11.89 -3.50 -5.54
N PHE A 122 -11.66 -4.27 -6.60
CA PHE A 122 -10.41 -5.00 -6.80
C PHE A 122 -9.19 -4.08 -6.68
N HIS A 123 -9.18 -2.93 -7.37
CA HIS A 123 -8.05 -1.99 -7.32
C HIS A 123 -7.80 -1.45 -5.92
N VAL A 124 -8.84 -1.15 -5.14
CA VAL A 124 -8.70 -0.69 -3.76
C VAL A 124 -8.07 -1.77 -2.88
N LEU A 125 -8.62 -2.98 -2.91
CA LEU A 125 -8.14 -4.10 -2.10
C LEU A 125 -6.72 -4.52 -2.49
N TYR A 126 -6.45 -4.60 -3.79
CA TYR A 126 -5.13 -4.94 -4.32
C TYR A 126 -4.07 -3.91 -3.92
N MET A 127 -4.37 -2.61 -4.09
CA MET A 127 -3.46 -1.53 -3.73
C MET A 127 -3.17 -1.51 -2.23
N LEU A 128 -4.19 -1.72 -1.38
CA LEU A 128 -4.01 -1.84 0.07
C LEU A 128 -3.14 -3.05 0.44
N GLY A 129 -3.37 -4.20 -0.21
CA GLY A 129 -2.58 -5.40 0.00
C GLY A 129 -1.10 -5.20 -0.35
N VAL A 130 -0.82 -4.56 -1.49
CA VAL A 130 0.56 -4.26 -1.92
C VAL A 130 1.19 -3.18 -1.05
N ALA A 131 0.46 -2.09 -0.76
CA ALA A 131 0.96 -0.99 0.06
C ALA A 131 1.30 -1.44 1.48
N SER A 132 0.52 -2.36 2.06
CA SER A 132 0.76 -2.87 3.41
C SER A 132 2.10 -3.60 3.56
N VAL A 133 2.62 -4.23 2.50
CA VAL A 133 3.93 -4.91 2.55
C VAL A 133 5.07 -3.92 2.76
N PHE A 134 4.93 -2.69 2.23
CA PHE A 134 5.91 -1.62 2.40
C PHE A 134 5.70 -0.78 3.65
N TYR A 135 4.68 -1.10 4.45
CA TYR A 135 4.38 -0.36 5.67
C TYR A 135 5.13 -0.95 6.87
N PRO A 136 5.70 -0.14 7.78
CA PRO A 136 6.46 -0.65 8.91
C PRO A 136 5.56 -1.39 9.91
N SER A 137 6.04 -2.49 10.48
CA SER A 137 5.35 -3.20 11.56
C SER A 137 5.47 -2.43 12.91
N GLU A 138 4.55 -2.69 13.84
CA GLU A 138 4.59 -2.10 15.19
C GLU A 138 5.90 -2.48 15.91
N LYS A 139 6.35 -3.70 15.69
CA LYS A 139 7.63 -4.16 16.23
C LYS A 139 8.80 -3.29 15.78
N VAL A 140 8.83 -2.91 14.49
CA VAL A 140 9.86 -2.03 13.92
C VAL A 140 9.73 -0.60 14.46
N LEU A 141 8.50 -0.12 14.64
CA LEU A 141 8.26 1.20 15.23
C LEU A 141 8.68 1.27 16.69
N ARG A 142 8.38 0.25 17.49
CA ARG A 142 8.81 0.17 18.91
C ARG A 142 10.34 0.10 19.04
N MET A 143 11.02 -0.57 18.10
CA MET A 143 12.50 -0.58 18.09
C MET A 143 13.10 0.82 17.95
N LYS A 144 12.39 1.77 17.35
CA LYS A 144 12.80 3.16 17.31
C LYS A 144 12.76 3.80 18.71
N ASP A 145 11.68 3.54 19.45
CA ASP A 145 11.47 4.18 20.78
C ASP A 145 12.47 3.66 21.81
N ASP A 146 12.87 2.37 21.69
CA ASP A 146 13.92 1.78 22.55
C ASP A 146 15.33 2.26 22.19
N THR A 147 15.51 2.95 21.06
CA THR A 147 16.80 3.25 20.45
C THR A 147 17.32 4.65 20.74
N ASP A 148 16.62 5.45 21.51
CA ASP A 148 17.16 6.75 22.00
C ASP A 148 18.47 6.59 22.81
N SER A 149 18.90 5.34 23.03
CA SER A 149 20.12 4.94 23.73
C SER A 149 21.18 4.25 22.84
N ILE A 150 21.02 4.17 21.52
CA ILE A 150 21.95 3.41 20.66
C ILE A 150 22.92 4.31 19.90
N ASP A 151 24.17 4.29 20.34
CA ASP A 151 25.31 4.98 19.73
C ASP A 151 25.72 4.44 18.32
N ASN A 152 24.99 3.46 17.76
CA ASN A 152 25.39 2.80 16.51
C ASN A 152 24.27 2.76 15.44
N PRO A 153 24.14 3.79 14.57
CA PRO A 153 23.09 3.90 13.57
C PRO A 153 23.12 2.79 12.51
N LEU A 154 24.29 2.22 12.21
CA LEU A 154 24.43 1.13 11.25
C LEU A 154 23.86 -0.19 11.78
N GLY A 155 24.06 -0.48 13.06
CA GLY A 155 23.51 -1.66 13.73
C GLY A 155 21.97 -1.60 13.80
N LEU A 156 21.44 -0.42 14.03
CA LEU A 156 19.99 -0.19 14.02
C LEU A 156 19.39 -0.41 12.63
N LEU A 157 20.01 0.13 11.59
CA LEU A 157 19.57 -0.06 10.21
C LEU A 157 19.49 -1.56 9.85
N GLN A 158 20.50 -2.35 10.23
CA GLN A 158 20.49 -3.79 10.00
C GLN A 158 19.36 -4.50 10.75
N LYS A 159 19.10 -4.14 12.01
CA LYS A 159 17.98 -4.67 12.79
C LYS A 159 16.63 -4.33 12.17
N ILE A 160 16.45 -3.08 11.73
CA ILE A 160 15.24 -2.63 11.01
C ILE A 160 15.05 -3.47 9.74
N LEU A 161 16.05 -3.57 8.88
CA LEU A 161 15.97 -4.31 7.62
C LEU A 161 15.68 -5.81 7.83
N LYS A 162 16.18 -6.40 8.91
CA LYS A 162 15.91 -7.80 9.25
C LYS A 162 14.47 -8.05 9.67
N ASN A 163 13.82 -7.08 10.32
CA ASN A 163 12.48 -7.21 10.89
C ASN A 163 11.40 -6.46 10.08
N TYR A 164 11.75 -5.81 8.97
CA TYR A 164 10.83 -4.98 8.19
C TYR A 164 9.86 -5.82 7.35
N PHE A 165 10.28 -7.00 6.83
CA PHE A 165 9.48 -7.88 5.98
C PHE A 165 9.31 -9.26 6.61
#